data_43b329b391230358f0579c6af84295dc
#
_entry.id   43b329b391230358f0579c6af84295dc
#
_cell.length_a   1.000
_cell.length_b   1.000
_cell.length_c   1.000
_cell.angle_alpha   90.00
_cell.angle_beta   90.00
_cell.angle_gamma   90.00
#
_symmetry.space_group_name_H-M   'P 1'
#
loop_
_entity.id
_entity.type
_entity.pdbx_description
1 polymer ?
#
loop_
_entity_poly.entity_id
_entity_poly.type
_entity_poly.pdbx_seq_one_letter_code
_entity_poly.pdbx_strand_id
1 'polypeptide(L)'
;MTKVPVKAGDFFYVPSGTMHAIGAGILILETQQSSDTTYRVYDFDRKDDKGNLRELHLEKSIDVLNIGEPANSRPVTIKADDLRSTLLVSNDFFAVYKWEITGKVNFEKTADYSLLSVLAGQGQLTVDGKNYPIQKGSHFILPSDVEAWTLEGQGLELIVSHP
;
A
#
# COMPACT_ATOMS: atom_id res chain seq x y z
N MET A 1 -18.00 14.33 9.08
CA MET A 1 -17.05 13.19 8.91
C MET A 1 -17.18 12.25 10.10
N THR A 2 -17.22 10.96 9.83
CA THR A 2 -17.26 9.91 10.86
C THR A 2 -15.84 9.59 11.33
N LYS A 3 -15.64 9.48 12.64
CA LYS A 3 -14.36 9.02 13.20
C LYS A 3 -14.37 7.51 13.23
N VAL A 4 -13.34 6.88 12.64
CA VAL A 4 -13.16 5.43 12.62
C VAL A 4 -11.95 5.11 13.49
N PRO A 5 -12.11 4.39 14.60
CA PRO A 5 -10.98 3.87 15.38
C PRO A 5 -10.15 2.90 14.53
N VAL A 6 -8.83 3.00 14.61
CA VAL A 6 -7.93 2.15 13.82
C VAL A 6 -6.87 1.52 14.71
N LYS A 7 -6.35 0.38 14.28
CA LYS A 7 -5.26 -0.36 14.93
C LYS A 7 -4.26 -0.85 13.88
N ALA A 8 -3.08 -1.23 14.32
CA ALA A 8 -2.07 -1.83 13.45
C ALA A 8 -2.63 -3.05 12.70
N GLY A 9 -2.41 -3.10 11.40
CA GLY A 9 -2.88 -4.16 10.49
C GLY A 9 -4.23 -3.86 9.82
N ASP A 10 -4.93 -2.81 10.19
CA ASP A 10 -6.13 -2.39 9.48
C ASP A 10 -5.79 -1.90 8.08
N PHE A 11 -6.68 -2.17 7.14
CA PHE A 11 -6.58 -1.73 5.74
C PHE A 11 -7.81 -0.91 5.36
N PHE A 12 -7.59 0.20 4.66
CA PHE A 12 -8.64 1.06 4.13
C PHE A 12 -8.40 1.34 2.66
N TYR A 13 -9.36 1.01 1.82
CA TYR A 13 -9.40 1.47 0.44
C TYR A 13 -10.13 2.80 0.38
N VAL A 14 -9.46 3.81 -0.16
CA VAL A 14 -9.99 5.17 -0.29
C VAL A 14 -10.07 5.53 -1.78
N PRO A 15 -11.22 5.35 -2.44
CA PRO A 15 -11.42 5.77 -3.83
C PRO A 15 -11.26 7.29 -4.00
N SER A 16 -10.90 7.70 -5.22
CA SER A 16 -10.90 9.11 -5.61
C SER A 16 -12.27 9.76 -5.30
N GLY A 17 -12.25 11.01 -4.85
CA GLY A 17 -13.45 11.75 -4.44
C GLY A 17 -13.94 11.43 -3.03
N THR A 18 -13.31 10.51 -2.30
CA THR A 18 -13.65 10.24 -0.89
C THR A 18 -12.98 11.25 0.02
N MET A 19 -13.78 12.03 0.75
CA MET A 19 -13.25 12.95 1.76
C MET A 19 -12.73 12.17 2.96
N HIS A 20 -11.45 12.28 3.25
CA HIS A 20 -10.80 11.58 4.35
C HIS A 20 -9.71 12.42 5.01
N ALA A 21 -9.35 12.04 6.21
CA ALA A 21 -8.21 12.62 6.93
C ALA A 21 -7.62 11.57 7.88
N ILE A 22 -6.31 11.65 8.10
CA ILE A 22 -5.58 10.78 9.02
C ILE A 22 -5.44 11.50 10.35
N GLY A 23 -5.82 10.83 11.43
CA GLY A 23 -5.72 11.37 12.79
C GLY A 23 -4.29 11.43 13.30
N ALA A 24 -4.09 12.14 14.41
CA ALA A 24 -2.79 12.23 15.05
C ALA A 24 -2.30 10.87 15.59
N GLY A 25 -0.99 10.64 15.52
CA GLY A 25 -0.33 9.45 16.05
C GLY A 25 -0.49 8.18 15.19
N ILE A 26 -1.02 8.30 13.98
CA ILE A 26 -1.19 7.17 13.06
C ILE A 26 -0.02 7.14 12.07
N LEU A 27 0.62 5.97 11.95
CA LEU A 27 1.59 5.67 10.90
C LEU A 27 0.91 4.77 9.86
N ILE A 28 1.02 5.14 8.60
CA ILE A 28 0.45 4.38 7.48
C ILE A 28 1.52 4.03 6.45
N LEU A 29 1.28 2.93 5.73
CA LEU A 29 1.86 2.67 4.43
C LEU A 29 0.78 2.95 3.39
N GLU A 30 1.00 3.95 2.55
CA GLU A 30 0.07 4.33 1.50
C GLU A 30 0.55 3.81 0.15
N THR A 31 -0.29 3.00 -0.50
CA THR A 31 -0.16 2.61 -1.90
C THR A 31 -1.22 3.36 -2.69
N GLN A 32 -0.81 4.19 -3.61
CA GLN A 32 -1.73 5.03 -4.37
C GLN A 32 -1.48 4.93 -5.88
N GLN A 33 -2.51 5.27 -6.65
CA GLN A 33 -2.37 5.51 -8.08
C GLN A 33 -1.37 6.65 -8.31
N SER A 34 -0.54 6.54 -9.36
CA SER A 34 0.44 7.56 -9.72
C SER A 34 -0.26 8.84 -10.18
N SER A 35 -0.55 9.72 -9.24
CA SER A 35 -1.13 11.05 -9.48
C SER A 35 -0.68 12.00 -8.38
N ASP A 36 -0.33 13.23 -8.75
CA ASP A 36 0.01 14.33 -7.83
C ASP A 36 -1.19 15.24 -7.52
N THR A 37 -2.36 14.94 -8.10
CA THR A 37 -3.57 15.74 -7.90
C THR A 37 -4.11 15.56 -6.49
N THR A 38 -4.03 16.63 -5.70
CA THR A 38 -4.61 16.67 -4.35
C THR A 38 -5.52 17.88 -4.21
N TYR A 39 -6.79 17.64 -3.90
CA TYR A 39 -7.72 18.70 -3.53
C TYR A 39 -7.87 18.77 -2.02
N ARG A 40 -7.40 19.86 -1.45
CA ARG A 40 -7.27 20.06 0.00
C ARG A 40 -8.43 20.86 0.51
N VAL A 41 -9.23 20.27 1.41
CA VAL A 41 -10.40 20.93 2.03
C VAL A 41 -10.02 21.62 3.35
N TYR A 42 -9.12 21.00 4.10
CA TYR A 42 -8.59 21.50 5.36
C TYR A 42 -7.18 20.95 5.59
N ASP A 43 -6.29 21.74 6.16
CA ASP A 43 -4.90 21.38 6.34
C ASP A 43 -4.38 21.55 7.77
N PHE A 44 -5.26 21.57 8.76
CA PHE A 44 -4.89 21.68 10.18
C PHE A 44 -4.02 22.93 10.48
N ASP A 45 -4.22 24.00 9.74
CA ASP A 45 -3.47 25.26 9.82
C ASP A 45 -1.94 25.09 9.73
N ARG A 46 -1.49 24.02 9.04
CA ARG A 46 -0.06 23.78 8.82
C ARG A 46 0.55 24.87 7.95
N LYS A 47 1.72 25.33 8.37
CA LYS A 47 2.49 26.34 7.66
C LYS A 47 3.74 25.72 7.05
N ASP A 48 4.16 26.29 5.92
CA ASP A 48 5.45 25.98 5.31
C ASP A 48 6.61 26.65 6.12
N ASP A 49 7.86 26.40 5.72
CA ASP A 49 9.05 26.95 6.36
C ASP A 49 9.10 28.50 6.33
N LYS A 50 8.28 29.13 5.48
CA LYS A 50 8.13 30.60 5.38
C LYS A 50 6.94 31.13 6.17
N GLY A 51 6.19 30.26 6.84
CA GLY A 51 5.02 30.63 7.64
C GLY A 51 3.72 30.76 6.85
N ASN A 52 3.68 30.39 5.57
CA ASN A 52 2.48 30.45 4.74
C ASN A 52 1.62 29.19 4.93
N LEU A 53 0.31 29.36 4.88
CA LEU A 53 -0.65 28.26 4.81
C LEU A 53 -0.63 27.65 3.41
N ARG A 54 -0.87 26.33 3.32
CA ARG A 54 -1.05 25.66 2.02
C ARG A 54 -2.41 26.03 1.43
N GLU A 55 -2.47 26.10 0.11
CA GLU A 55 -3.67 26.39 -0.64
C GLU A 55 -4.77 25.35 -0.36
N LEU A 56 -6.00 25.81 -0.19
CA LEU A 56 -7.21 24.99 -0.11
C LEU A 56 -7.96 25.04 -1.46
N HIS A 57 -8.57 23.93 -1.83
CA HIS A 57 -9.21 23.73 -3.14
C HIS A 57 -10.70 23.43 -2.98
N LEU A 58 -11.45 24.27 -2.25
CA LEU A 58 -12.82 23.98 -1.82
C LEU A 58 -13.76 23.72 -3.00
N GLU A 59 -13.77 24.59 -4.01
CA GLU A 59 -14.64 24.46 -5.18
C GLU A 59 -14.35 23.18 -5.95
N LYS A 60 -13.08 22.93 -6.30
CA LYS A 60 -12.65 21.71 -6.98
C LYS A 60 -12.94 20.45 -6.16
N SER A 61 -12.86 20.54 -4.84
CA SER A 61 -13.19 19.43 -3.95
C SER A 61 -14.67 19.09 -3.99
N ILE A 62 -15.54 20.10 -4.08
CA ILE A 62 -17.00 19.89 -4.20
C ILE A 62 -17.34 19.21 -5.52
N ASP A 63 -16.70 19.63 -6.62
CA ASP A 63 -16.95 19.09 -7.96
C ASP A 63 -16.63 17.60 -8.09
N VAL A 64 -15.64 17.10 -7.34
CA VAL A 64 -15.19 15.71 -7.41
C VAL A 64 -15.66 14.85 -6.23
N LEU A 65 -16.35 15.47 -5.25
CA LEU A 65 -16.76 14.77 -4.04
C LEU A 65 -17.76 13.65 -4.34
N ASN A 66 -17.42 12.44 -3.97
CA ASN A 66 -18.33 11.31 -4.00
C ASN A 66 -19.05 11.17 -2.65
N ILE A 67 -20.35 11.43 -2.64
CA ILE A 67 -21.22 11.25 -1.46
C ILE A 67 -21.95 9.91 -1.62
N GLY A 68 -21.22 8.82 -1.43
CA GLY A 68 -21.76 7.46 -1.54
C GLY A 68 -21.45 6.62 -0.30
N GLU A 69 -21.88 5.38 -0.36
CA GLU A 69 -21.49 4.38 0.63
C GLU A 69 -19.95 4.18 0.59
N PRO A 70 -19.31 3.96 1.74
CA PRO A 70 -17.89 3.67 1.78
C PRO A 70 -17.55 2.47 0.89
N ALA A 71 -16.48 2.58 0.14
CA ALA A 71 -15.99 1.44 -0.65
C ALA A 71 -15.59 0.30 0.30
N ASN A 72 -16.28 -0.81 0.20
CA ASN A 72 -15.95 -2.03 0.94
C ASN A 72 -15.03 -2.90 0.08
N SER A 73 -13.73 -2.92 0.39
CA SER A 73 -12.88 -4.01 -0.07
C SER A 73 -13.26 -5.28 0.70
N ARG A 74 -13.35 -6.40 -0.01
CA ARG A 74 -13.54 -7.71 0.61
C ARG A 74 -12.24 -8.49 0.43
N PRO A 75 -11.35 -8.49 1.42
CA PRO A 75 -10.10 -9.23 1.33
C PRO A 75 -10.34 -10.72 1.06
N VAL A 76 -9.59 -11.27 0.12
CA VAL A 76 -9.62 -12.70 -0.21
C VAL A 76 -8.26 -13.29 0.16
N THR A 77 -8.27 -14.31 1.02
CA THR A 77 -7.04 -14.96 1.46
C THR A 77 -6.93 -16.36 0.87
N ILE A 78 -5.78 -16.65 0.30
CA ILE A 78 -5.34 -18.00 -0.08
C ILE A 78 -4.14 -18.39 0.78
N LYS A 79 -4.02 -19.70 1.04
CA LYS A 79 -2.89 -20.30 1.75
C LYS A 79 -2.32 -21.42 0.90
N ALA A 80 -1.01 -21.40 0.72
CA ALA A 80 -0.28 -22.46 0.01
C ALA A 80 1.10 -22.60 0.68
N ASP A 81 1.35 -23.76 1.27
CA ASP A 81 2.61 -24.09 1.96
C ASP A 81 3.07 -22.95 2.90
N ASP A 82 4.19 -22.33 2.58
CA ASP A 82 4.82 -21.25 3.35
C ASP A 82 4.27 -19.84 3.07
N LEU A 83 3.24 -19.72 2.21
CA LEU A 83 2.63 -18.45 1.82
C LEU A 83 1.18 -18.32 2.28
N ARG A 84 0.87 -17.25 2.98
CA ARG A 84 -0.49 -16.73 3.10
C ARG A 84 -0.58 -15.42 2.33
N SER A 85 -1.33 -15.42 1.23
CA SER A 85 -1.56 -14.24 0.39
C SER A 85 -2.98 -13.73 0.60
N THR A 86 -3.11 -12.48 0.97
CA THR A 86 -4.40 -11.80 1.12
C THR A 86 -4.48 -10.67 0.09
N LEU A 87 -5.36 -10.81 -0.90
CA LEU A 87 -5.72 -9.71 -1.78
C LEU A 87 -6.54 -8.71 -0.97
N LEU A 88 -6.02 -7.51 -0.78
CA LEU A 88 -6.66 -6.43 -0.02
C LEU A 88 -7.59 -5.60 -0.90
N VAL A 89 -7.15 -5.26 -2.10
CA VAL A 89 -7.94 -4.55 -3.12
C VAL A 89 -7.39 -4.85 -4.51
N SER A 90 -8.28 -4.89 -5.50
CA SER A 90 -7.95 -4.89 -6.92
C SER A 90 -8.97 -4.05 -7.65
N ASN A 91 -8.49 -3.21 -8.57
CA ASN A 91 -9.29 -2.36 -9.44
C ASN A 91 -8.59 -2.22 -10.81
N ASP A 92 -9.09 -1.36 -11.69
CA ASP A 92 -8.56 -1.17 -13.03
C ASP A 92 -7.16 -0.54 -13.07
N PHE A 93 -6.64 -0.07 -11.95
CA PHE A 93 -5.37 0.67 -11.89
C PHE A 93 -4.27 -0.07 -11.13
N PHE A 94 -4.64 -0.84 -10.10
CA PHE A 94 -3.68 -1.58 -9.29
C PHE A 94 -4.34 -2.68 -8.45
N ALA A 95 -3.52 -3.63 -8.04
CA ALA A 95 -3.83 -4.62 -7.02
C ALA A 95 -2.88 -4.47 -5.83
N VAL A 96 -3.38 -4.72 -4.61
CA VAL A 96 -2.59 -4.71 -3.37
C VAL A 96 -2.81 -5.99 -2.61
N TYR A 97 -1.71 -6.63 -2.24
CA TYR A 97 -1.68 -7.86 -1.47
C TYR A 97 -0.93 -7.67 -0.16
N LYS A 98 -1.35 -8.39 0.86
CA LYS A 98 -0.51 -8.70 2.02
C LYS A 98 0.00 -10.13 1.88
N TRP A 99 1.31 -10.30 1.91
CA TRP A 99 1.95 -11.61 1.97
C TRP A 99 2.54 -11.86 3.36
N GLU A 100 2.29 -13.06 3.90
CA GLU A 100 2.87 -13.56 5.13
C GLU A 100 3.62 -14.86 4.77
N ILE A 101 4.94 -14.88 5.01
CA ILE A 101 5.85 -15.95 4.58
C ILE A 101 6.50 -16.59 5.79
N THR A 102 6.46 -17.93 5.87
CA THR A 102 6.98 -18.72 6.99
C THR A 102 8.10 -19.68 6.59
N GLY A 103 8.56 -19.62 5.36
CA GLY A 103 9.62 -20.47 4.81
C GLY A 103 10.13 -19.91 3.50
N LYS A 104 10.16 -20.74 2.45
CA LYS A 104 10.68 -20.40 1.13
C LYS A 104 9.59 -20.48 0.08
N VAL A 105 9.35 -19.37 -0.61
CA VAL A 105 8.32 -19.26 -1.65
C VAL A 105 8.93 -18.79 -2.95
N ASN A 106 8.63 -19.51 -4.03
CA ASN A 106 9.01 -19.14 -5.39
C ASN A 106 7.84 -18.40 -6.04
N PHE A 107 8.16 -17.33 -6.72
CA PHE A 107 7.21 -16.51 -7.45
C PHE A 107 7.61 -16.40 -8.92
N GLU A 108 6.59 -16.27 -9.76
CA GLU A 108 6.72 -15.91 -11.16
C GLU A 108 6.07 -14.55 -11.39
N LYS A 109 6.54 -13.83 -12.38
CA LYS A 109 6.00 -12.53 -12.75
C LYS A 109 4.54 -12.64 -13.18
N THR A 110 3.70 -11.79 -12.62
CA THR A 110 2.26 -11.70 -12.94
C THR A 110 1.83 -10.31 -13.42
N ALA A 111 2.74 -9.33 -13.38
CA ALA A 111 2.51 -7.96 -13.80
C ALA A 111 3.80 -7.35 -14.36
N ASP A 112 3.71 -6.19 -15.01
CA ASP A 112 4.87 -5.52 -15.62
C ASP A 112 5.96 -5.16 -14.60
N TYR A 113 5.57 -4.83 -13.38
CA TYR A 113 6.46 -4.63 -12.25
C TYR A 113 5.72 -4.86 -10.93
N SER A 114 6.46 -5.07 -9.86
CA SER A 114 5.89 -5.17 -8.51
C SER A 114 6.65 -4.29 -7.52
N LEU A 115 5.90 -3.62 -6.64
CA LEU A 115 6.43 -2.82 -5.54
C LEU A 115 6.26 -3.61 -4.26
N LEU A 116 7.32 -3.77 -3.49
CA LEU A 116 7.30 -4.56 -2.26
C LEU A 116 7.78 -3.72 -1.07
N SER A 117 7.06 -3.82 0.03
CA SER A 117 7.39 -3.14 1.29
C SER A 117 7.34 -4.13 2.44
N VAL A 118 8.46 -4.33 3.14
CA VAL A 118 8.55 -5.25 4.28
C VAL A 118 8.04 -4.56 5.54
N LEU A 119 6.93 -5.09 6.09
CA LEU A 119 6.28 -4.55 7.30
C LEU A 119 6.84 -5.17 8.59
N ALA A 120 7.21 -6.45 8.54
CA ALA A 120 7.71 -7.18 9.69
C ALA A 120 8.64 -8.32 9.26
N GLY A 121 9.45 -8.79 10.20
CA GLY A 121 10.38 -9.88 9.98
C GLY A 121 11.64 -9.49 9.22
N GLN A 122 12.39 -10.50 8.86
CA GLN A 122 13.59 -10.41 8.04
C GLN A 122 13.71 -11.66 7.17
N GLY A 123 14.43 -11.57 6.08
CA GLY A 123 14.59 -12.69 5.15
C GLY A 123 15.53 -12.35 4.02
N GLN A 124 15.36 -13.08 2.93
CA GLN A 124 16.16 -12.97 1.73
C GLN A 124 15.29 -12.94 0.49
N LEU A 125 15.58 -12.01 -0.39
CA LEU A 125 15.11 -12.02 -1.78
C LEU A 125 16.21 -12.60 -2.65
N THR A 126 15.87 -13.56 -3.51
CA THR A 126 16.79 -14.11 -4.52
C THR A 126 16.24 -13.81 -5.90
N VAL A 127 17.04 -13.17 -6.75
CA VAL A 127 16.75 -12.88 -8.16
C VAL A 127 17.98 -13.25 -8.98
N ASP A 128 17.81 -14.06 -10.02
CA ASP A 128 18.90 -14.51 -10.93
C ASP A 128 20.11 -15.09 -10.17
N GLY A 129 19.84 -15.87 -9.11
CA GLY A 129 20.87 -16.46 -8.25
C GLY A 129 21.60 -15.48 -7.33
N LYS A 130 21.26 -14.21 -7.34
CA LYS A 130 21.79 -13.20 -6.42
C LYS A 130 20.90 -13.04 -5.21
N ASN A 131 21.50 -12.95 -4.04
CA ASN A 131 20.81 -12.86 -2.77
C ASN A 131 20.86 -11.43 -2.22
N TYR A 132 19.70 -10.93 -1.81
CA TYR A 132 19.53 -9.60 -1.23
C TYR A 132 18.88 -9.75 0.14
N PRO A 133 19.56 -9.37 1.24
CA PRO A 133 18.93 -9.39 2.56
C PRO A 133 17.84 -8.32 2.62
N ILE A 134 16.69 -8.69 3.18
CA ILE A 134 15.55 -7.81 3.38
C ILE A 134 15.08 -7.87 4.82
N GLN A 135 14.59 -6.76 5.33
CA GLN A 135 14.12 -6.63 6.70
C GLN A 135 13.02 -5.58 6.80
N LYS A 136 12.36 -5.50 7.94
CA LYS A 136 11.37 -4.45 8.21
C LYS A 136 11.90 -3.06 7.78
N GLY A 137 11.11 -2.37 6.96
CA GLY A 137 11.45 -1.07 6.39
C GLY A 137 12.21 -1.16 5.06
N SER A 138 12.52 -2.35 4.55
CA SER A 138 13.01 -2.50 3.19
C SER A 138 11.89 -2.24 2.20
N HIS A 139 12.18 -1.44 1.17
CA HIS A 139 11.30 -1.16 0.04
C HIS A 139 12.06 -1.41 -1.25
N PHE A 140 11.46 -2.13 -2.18
CA PHE A 140 12.11 -2.44 -3.44
C PHE A 140 11.11 -2.62 -4.58
N ILE A 141 11.63 -2.58 -5.79
CA ILE A 141 10.90 -2.81 -7.02
C ILE A 141 11.46 -4.06 -7.68
N LEU A 142 10.58 -4.94 -8.15
CA LEU A 142 10.88 -5.97 -9.12
C LEU A 142 10.48 -5.44 -10.49
N PRO A 143 11.43 -5.04 -11.34
CA PRO A 143 11.13 -4.46 -12.64
C PRO A 143 10.71 -5.51 -13.67
N SER A 144 10.32 -5.07 -14.84
CA SER A 144 9.71 -5.88 -15.91
C SER A 144 10.59 -7.00 -16.47
N ASP A 145 11.89 -6.91 -16.30
CA ASP A 145 12.88 -7.91 -16.73
C ASP A 145 13.13 -9.03 -15.70
N VAL A 146 12.53 -8.94 -14.51
CA VAL A 146 12.56 -9.99 -13.49
C VAL A 146 11.39 -10.94 -13.71
N GLU A 147 11.66 -12.12 -14.29
CA GLU A 147 10.61 -13.11 -14.61
C GLU A 147 10.27 -14.02 -13.42
N ALA A 148 11.23 -14.30 -12.53
CA ALA A 148 11.03 -15.14 -11.36
C ALA A 148 11.94 -14.73 -10.20
N TRP A 149 11.47 -14.95 -8.98
CA TRP A 149 12.21 -14.66 -7.75
C TRP A 149 11.78 -15.57 -6.61
N THR A 150 12.59 -15.59 -5.58
CA THR A 150 12.29 -16.31 -4.35
C THR A 150 12.32 -15.37 -3.16
N LEU A 151 11.35 -15.50 -2.27
CA LEU A 151 11.38 -14.90 -0.94
C LEU A 151 11.53 -16.02 0.10
N GLU A 152 12.44 -15.84 1.05
CA GLU A 152 12.66 -16.78 2.14
C GLU A 152 12.75 -16.02 3.46
N GLY A 153 11.99 -16.46 4.48
CA GLY A 153 12.02 -15.85 5.80
C GLY A 153 11.05 -16.49 6.79
N GLN A 154 11.27 -16.22 8.07
CA GLN A 154 10.37 -16.64 9.14
C GLN A 154 9.62 -15.43 9.68
N GLY A 155 8.28 -15.42 9.55
CA GLY A 155 7.45 -14.29 9.96
C GLY A 155 7.68 -13.03 9.13
N LEU A 156 8.01 -13.20 7.85
CA LEU A 156 8.19 -12.09 6.91
C LEU A 156 6.82 -11.62 6.43
N GLU A 157 6.49 -10.36 6.70
CA GLU A 157 5.26 -9.73 6.23
C GLU A 157 5.57 -8.62 5.23
N LEU A 158 4.90 -8.64 4.08
CA LEU A 158 5.05 -7.64 3.02
C LEU A 158 3.71 -7.10 2.56
N ILE A 159 3.70 -5.84 2.15
CA ILE A 159 2.71 -5.32 1.21
C ILE A 159 3.32 -5.37 -0.18
N VAL A 160 2.55 -5.92 -1.10
CA VAL A 160 2.93 -6.06 -2.51
C VAL A 160 1.87 -5.39 -3.36
N SER A 161 2.28 -4.57 -4.30
CA SER A 161 1.36 -3.93 -5.24
C SER A 161 1.92 -3.94 -6.66
N HIS A 162 1.02 -3.97 -7.62
CA HIS A 162 1.34 -3.93 -9.05
C HIS A 162 0.17 -3.31 -9.82
N PRO A 163 0.38 -2.81 -11.05
CA PRO A 163 -0.68 -2.33 -11.93
C PRO A 163 -1.63 -3.42 -12.38
#